data_802c017b537107f397db25063402f07a
#
_entry.id   802c017b537107f397db25063402f07a
#
_cell.length_a   1.000
_cell.length_b   1.000
_cell.length_c   1.000
_cell.angle_alpha   90.00
_cell.angle_beta   90.00
_cell.angle_gamma   90.00
#
_symmetry.space_group_name_H-M   'P 1'
#
loop_
_entity.id
_entity.type
_entity.pdbx_description
1 polymer ?
#
loop_
_entity_poly.entity_id
_entity_poly.type
_entity_poly.pdbx_seq_one_letter_code
_entity_poly.pdbx_strand_id
1 'polypeptide(L)'
;MEKETNPKDAVGIKKVPMSCIPAPVVMEMALGMMEGARKYRRHNYRIAGVRASVYYDATMRHLMDWWEGVDIDPSSGLSHVTKAMSALCVLRDAMMNDKWTDDRPPKFANQDWVNDFNKKAGEIIEMYPDGLEPYTEKEL
;
A
#
# COMPACT_ATOMS: atom_id res chain seq x y z
N MET A 1 -30.03 -4.24 -25.59
CA MET A 1 -30.03 -3.06 -26.48
C MET A 1 -28.62 -2.53 -26.61
N GLU A 2 -28.12 -2.57 -27.81
CA GLU A 2 -26.81 -1.95 -28.04
C GLU A 2 -26.96 -0.42 -27.96
N LYS A 3 -26.08 0.18 -27.20
CA LYS A 3 -25.99 1.61 -27.08
C LYS A 3 -25.15 2.15 -28.23
N GLU A 4 -25.65 3.13 -28.93
CA GLU A 4 -24.81 3.86 -29.90
C GLU A 4 -23.56 4.38 -29.20
N THR A 5 -22.41 4.07 -29.78
CA THR A 5 -21.14 4.49 -29.21
C THR A 5 -20.55 5.66 -30.00
N ASN A 6 -20.04 6.63 -29.26
CA ASN A 6 -19.25 7.71 -29.82
C ASN A 6 -17.91 7.12 -30.29
N PRO A 7 -17.35 7.53 -31.46
CA PRO A 7 -16.03 7.06 -31.90
C PRO A 7 -14.92 7.22 -30.87
N LYS A 8 -15.03 8.20 -29.98
CA LYS A 8 -14.10 8.39 -28.86
C LYS A 8 -14.09 7.23 -27.87
N ASP A 9 -15.21 6.50 -27.75
CA ASP A 9 -15.32 5.38 -26.83
C ASP A 9 -14.33 4.27 -27.18
N ALA A 10 -14.19 3.93 -28.45
CA ALA A 10 -13.26 2.90 -28.91
C ALA A 10 -11.80 3.27 -28.62
N VAL A 11 -11.47 4.55 -28.62
CA VAL A 11 -10.13 5.06 -28.26
C VAL A 11 -9.95 5.07 -26.75
N GLY A 12 -10.99 5.49 -26.02
CA GLY A 12 -10.96 5.64 -24.57
C GLY A 12 -10.78 4.32 -23.82
N ILE A 13 -11.43 3.23 -24.29
CA ILE A 13 -11.37 1.92 -23.63
C ILE A 13 -9.98 1.29 -23.62
N LYS A 14 -9.06 1.80 -24.43
CA LYS A 14 -7.66 1.32 -24.48
C LYS A 14 -6.71 2.15 -23.61
N LYS A 15 -7.23 3.12 -22.88
CA LYS A 15 -6.46 3.98 -21.98
C LYS A 15 -6.63 3.52 -20.53
N VAL A 16 -5.76 4.01 -19.65
CA VAL A 16 -5.82 3.64 -18.25
C VAL A 16 -7.18 4.04 -17.65
N PRO A 17 -7.95 3.08 -17.12
CA PRO A 17 -9.27 3.37 -16.59
C PRO A 17 -9.18 3.92 -15.17
N MET A 18 -9.03 5.22 -15.03
CA MET A 18 -8.99 5.88 -13.72
C MET A 18 -10.24 5.60 -12.88
N SER A 19 -11.35 5.23 -13.53
CA SER A 19 -12.58 4.83 -12.85
C SER A 19 -12.45 3.54 -12.02
N CYS A 20 -11.38 2.76 -12.21
CA CYS A 20 -11.11 1.59 -11.38
C CYS A 20 -10.66 1.97 -9.96
N ILE A 21 -10.28 3.22 -9.72
CA ILE A 21 -9.80 3.67 -8.42
C ILE A 21 -10.94 4.40 -7.68
N PRO A 22 -11.22 4.04 -6.41
CA PRO A 22 -12.21 4.77 -5.63
C PRO A 22 -11.71 6.20 -5.33
N ALA A 23 -12.40 7.20 -5.87
CA ALA A 23 -12.00 8.60 -5.73
C ALA A 23 -11.88 9.08 -4.26
N PRO A 24 -12.78 8.69 -3.32
CA PRO A 24 -12.64 9.10 -1.93
C PRO A 24 -11.33 8.64 -1.29
N VAL A 25 -10.85 7.44 -1.62
CA VAL A 25 -9.58 6.93 -1.10
C VAL A 25 -8.40 7.75 -1.64
N VAL A 26 -8.45 8.11 -2.92
CA VAL A 26 -7.43 8.97 -3.52
C VAL A 26 -7.38 10.33 -2.84
N MET A 27 -8.53 10.94 -2.57
CA MET A 27 -8.58 12.23 -1.87
C MET A 27 -8.05 12.12 -0.44
N GLU A 28 -8.37 11.06 0.28
CA GLU A 28 -7.83 10.86 1.63
C GLU A 28 -6.32 10.65 1.59
N MET A 29 -5.82 9.88 0.62
CA MET A 29 -4.37 9.73 0.41
C MET A 29 -3.71 11.09 0.12
N ALA A 30 -4.38 11.96 -0.62
CA ALA A 30 -3.90 13.32 -0.87
C ALA A 30 -3.77 14.14 0.42
N LEU A 31 -4.66 13.93 1.40
CA LEU A 31 -4.52 14.55 2.72
C LEU A 31 -3.24 14.09 3.42
N GLY A 32 -2.92 12.81 3.34
CA GLY A 32 -1.66 12.27 3.86
C GLY A 32 -0.45 12.86 3.15
N MET A 33 -0.53 13.01 1.84
CA MET A 33 0.51 13.66 1.03
C MET A 33 0.65 15.14 1.40
N MET A 34 -0.45 15.82 1.67
CA MET A 34 -0.45 17.22 2.09
C MET A 34 0.24 17.40 3.44
N GLU A 35 0.00 16.49 4.40
CA GLU A 35 0.69 16.51 5.69
C GLU A 35 2.21 16.43 5.50
N GLY A 36 2.67 15.48 4.68
CA GLY A 36 4.09 15.36 4.35
C GLY A 36 4.63 16.61 3.68
N ALA A 37 3.87 17.22 2.78
CA ALA A 37 4.26 18.45 2.08
C ALA A 37 4.42 19.62 3.06
N ARG A 38 3.56 19.70 4.08
CA ARG A 38 3.65 20.75 5.13
C ARG A 38 4.87 20.56 6.02
N LYS A 39 5.30 19.31 6.25
CA LYS A 39 6.48 19.00 7.08
C LYS A 39 7.79 19.15 6.31
N TYR A 40 7.83 18.69 5.07
CA TYR A 40 9.07 18.47 4.31
C TYR A 40 9.14 19.21 2.99
N ARG A 41 8.18 20.04 2.66
CA ARG A 41 8.01 20.76 1.41
C ARG A 41 7.37 19.87 0.32
N ARG A 42 6.40 20.44 -0.39
CA ARG A 42 5.73 19.78 -1.51
C ARG A 42 6.74 19.36 -2.57
N HIS A 43 6.66 18.10 -3.00
CA HIS A 43 7.49 17.50 -4.04
C HIS A 43 8.97 17.32 -3.64
N ASN A 44 9.31 17.37 -2.35
CA ASN A 44 10.69 17.17 -1.91
C ASN A 44 11.26 15.81 -2.33
N TYR A 45 10.42 14.78 -2.43
CA TYR A 45 10.82 13.44 -2.82
C TYR A 45 11.31 13.36 -4.27
N ARG A 46 10.94 14.35 -5.11
CA ARG A 46 11.44 14.43 -6.49
C ARG A 46 12.80 15.13 -6.61
N ILE A 47 13.21 15.82 -5.56
CA ILE A 47 14.48 16.54 -5.53
C ILE A 47 15.48 15.85 -4.62
N ALA A 48 15.13 15.72 -3.33
CA ALA A 48 16.00 15.11 -2.33
C ALA A 48 16.04 13.59 -2.43
N GLY A 49 14.96 12.99 -2.97
CA GLY A 49 14.81 11.54 -3.01
C GLY A 49 14.42 10.96 -1.67
N VAL A 50 14.34 9.64 -1.62
CA VAL A 50 13.91 8.91 -0.43
C VAL A 50 14.75 7.64 -0.24
N ARG A 51 14.82 7.15 0.99
CA ARG A 51 15.50 5.91 1.32
C ARG A 51 14.45 4.80 1.49
N ALA A 52 14.62 3.68 0.77
CA ALA A 52 13.64 2.59 0.75
C ALA A 52 13.29 2.06 2.15
N SER A 53 14.30 1.80 2.99
CA SER A 53 14.08 1.27 4.34
C SER A 53 13.25 2.19 5.22
N VAL A 54 13.42 3.50 5.08
CA VAL A 54 12.66 4.49 5.87
C VAL A 54 11.17 4.39 5.57
N TYR A 55 10.82 4.27 4.30
CA TYR A 55 9.41 4.17 3.88
C TYR A 55 8.83 2.78 4.10
N TYR A 56 9.64 1.73 3.98
CA TYR A 56 9.23 0.39 4.38
C TYR A 56 8.90 0.34 5.87
N ASP A 57 9.78 0.84 6.71
CA ASP A 57 9.59 0.84 8.17
C ASP A 57 8.35 1.66 8.57
N ALA A 58 8.18 2.85 7.98
CA ALA A 58 7.02 3.70 8.25
C ALA A 58 5.71 3.01 7.84
N THR A 59 5.69 2.41 6.67
CA THR A 59 4.52 1.67 6.18
C THR A 59 4.17 0.52 7.11
N MET A 60 5.17 -0.26 7.51
CA MET A 60 4.97 -1.40 8.43
C MET A 60 4.46 -0.93 9.79
N ARG A 61 5.02 0.16 10.34
CA ARG A 61 4.52 0.68 11.62
C ARG A 61 3.05 1.08 11.55
N HIS A 62 2.63 1.76 10.48
CA HIS A 62 1.23 2.13 10.30
C HIS A 62 0.32 0.90 10.18
N LEU A 63 0.74 -0.12 9.43
CA LEU A 63 -0.01 -1.36 9.30
C LEU A 63 -0.08 -2.13 10.62
N MET A 64 1.02 -2.16 11.39
CA MET A 64 1.05 -2.83 12.69
C MET A 64 0.12 -2.13 13.69
N ASP A 65 0.13 -0.80 13.74
CA ASP A 65 -0.78 -0.04 14.58
C ASP A 65 -2.25 -0.34 14.23
N TRP A 66 -2.56 -0.30 12.94
CA TRP A 66 -3.91 -0.62 12.47
C TRP A 66 -4.31 -2.05 12.85
N TRP A 67 -3.44 -3.01 12.61
CA TRP A 67 -3.70 -4.42 12.92
C TRP A 67 -3.98 -4.65 14.40
N GLU A 68 -3.28 -3.94 15.26
CA GLU A 68 -3.45 -4.03 16.73
C GLU A 68 -4.57 -3.13 17.26
N GLY A 69 -5.39 -2.56 16.39
CA GLY A 69 -6.63 -1.90 16.77
C GLY A 69 -6.57 -0.37 16.85
N VAL A 70 -5.47 0.25 16.43
CA VAL A 70 -5.36 1.71 16.40
C VAL A 70 -5.68 2.19 14.98
N ASP A 71 -6.91 2.65 14.78
CA ASP A 71 -7.36 3.05 13.45
C ASP A 71 -6.78 4.39 13.00
N ILE A 72 -6.73 5.36 13.91
CA ILE A 72 -6.37 6.75 13.60
C ILE A 72 -5.00 7.08 14.16
N ASP A 73 -4.16 7.66 13.31
CA ASP A 73 -2.88 8.22 13.71
C ASP A 73 -3.13 9.54 14.45
N PRO A 74 -2.84 9.62 15.76
CA PRO A 74 -3.15 10.82 16.53
C PRO A 74 -2.35 12.05 16.09
N SER A 75 -1.23 11.88 15.41
CA SER A 75 -0.39 13.00 14.98
C SER A 75 -1.02 13.76 13.80
N SER A 76 -1.82 13.08 12.99
CA SER A 76 -2.45 13.68 11.78
C SER A 76 -3.96 13.67 11.81
N GLY A 77 -4.57 12.79 12.63
CA GLY A 77 -6.01 12.54 12.58
C GLY A 77 -6.45 11.71 11.39
N LEU A 78 -5.51 11.14 10.63
CA LEU A 78 -5.80 10.31 9.48
C LEU A 78 -5.69 8.83 9.83
N SER A 79 -6.40 7.99 9.07
CA SER A 79 -6.30 6.54 9.18
C SER A 79 -4.86 6.08 9.00
N HIS A 80 -4.41 5.12 9.81
CA HIS A 80 -3.11 4.48 9.62
C HIS A 80 -2.99 3.81 8.24
N VAL A 81 -4.10 3.27 7.70
CA VAL A 81 -4.09 2.69 6.34
C VAL A 81 -3.80 3.76 5.30
N THR A 82 -4.42 4.93 5.44
CA THR A 82 -4.16 6.08 4.56
C THR A 82 -2.71 6.53 4.67
N LYS A 83 -2.15 6.57 5.86
CA LYS A 83 -0.75 6.95 6.06
C LYS A 83 0.20 5.94 5.40
N ALA A 84 -0.12 4.65 5.50
CA ALA A 84 0.65 3.60 4.81
C ALA A 84 0.61 3.79 3.29
N MET A 85 -0.58 4.05 2.72
CA MET A 85 -0.72 4.31 1.28
C MET A 85 0.04 5.55 0.84
N SER A 86 0.02 6.62 1.64
CA SER A 86 0.75 7.86 1.32
C SER A 86 2.26 7.63 1.31
N ALA A 87 2.77 6.87 2.28
CA ALA A 87 4.18 6.49 2.32
C ALA A 87 4.59 5.71 1.08
N LEU A 88 3.78 4.72 0.69
CA LEU A 88 4.02 3.92 -0.52
C LEU A 88 3.90 4.74 -1.80
N CYS A 89 2.99 5.71 -1.84
CA CYS A 89 2.85 6.63 -2.97
C CYS A 89 4.15 7.42 -3.19
N VAL A 90 4.71 7.96 -2.12
CA VAL A 90 5.99 8.70 -2.18
C VAL A 90 7.11 7.78 -2.65
N LEU A 91 7.21 6.59 -2.05
CA LEU A 91 8.24 5.63 -2.43
C LEU A 91 8.12 5.25 -3.92
N ARG A 92 6.90 4.94 -4.36
CA ARG A 92 6.69 4.53 -5.75
C ARG A 92 7.03 5.64 -6.75
N ASP A 93 6.61 6.87 -6.46
CA ASP A 93 6.97 8.02 -7.32
C ASP A 93 8.48 8.22 -7.38
N ALA A 94 9.15 8.13 -6.25
CA ALA A 94 10.60 8.25 -6.19
C ALA A 94 11.31 7.15 -6.99
N MET A 95 10.82 5.91 -6.92
CA MET A 95 11.33 4.80 -7.72
C MET A 95 11.16 5.06 -9.22
N MET A 96 9.99 5.54 -9.64
CA MET A 96 9.69 5.83 -11.05
C MET A 96 10.59 6.93 -11.62
N ASN A 97 11.05 7.85 -10.78
CA ASN A 97 11.90 8.96 -11.17
C ASN A 97 13.39 8.74 -10.85
N ASP A 98 13.75 7.54 -10.44
CA ASP A 98 15.12 7.19 -10.03
C ASP A 98 15.67 8.15 -8.94
N LYS A 99 14.78 8.52 -8.01
CA LYS A 99 15.09 9.43 -6.90
C LYS A 99 14.97 8.70 -5.56
N TRP A 100 15.44 7.46 -5.50
CA TRP A 100 15.42 6.68 -4.28
C TRP A 100 16.78 6.04 -4.02
N THR A 101 17.09 5.81 -2.77
CA THR A 101 18.23 5.00 -2.35
C THR A 101 17.72 3.59 -2.06
N ASP A 102 18.18 2.64 -2.85
CA ASP A 102 17.85 1.23 -2.66
C ASP A 102 18.79 0.61 -1.62
N ASP A 103 18.36 0.65 -0.37
CA ASP A 103 19.08 0.06 0.77
C ASP A 103 18.43 -1.24 1.24
N ARG A 104 17.70 -1.93 0.33
CA ARG A 104 17.18 -3.25 0.63
C ARG A 104 18.33 -4.24 0.86
N PRO A 105 18.12 -5.29 1.66
CA PRO A 105 19.17 -6.27 1.92
C PRO A 105 19.54 -7.04 0.63
N PRO A 106 20.68 -7.73 0.62
CA PRO A 106 20.99 -8.66 -0.46
C PRO A 106 19.83 -9.64 -0.66
N LYS A 107 19.57 -9.99 -1.91
CA LYS A 107 18.44 -10.86 -2.24
C LYS A 107 18.50 -12.17 -1.48
N PHE A 108 17.35 -12.62 -0.96
CA PHE A 108 17.22 -13.95 -0.39
C PHE A 108 17.52 -14.98 -1.49
N ALA A 109 18.30 -16.01 -1.15
CA ALA A 109 18.78 -16.98 -2.14
C ALA A 109 17.65 -17.69 -2.89
N ASN A 110 16.61 -18.09 -2.17
CA ASN A 110 15.42 -18.71 -2.76
C ASN A 110 14.35 -17.64 -3.02
N GLN A 111 14.21 -17.20 -4.26
CA GLN A 111 13.22 -16.17 -4.64
C GLN A 111 11.78 -16.71 -4.61
N ASP A 112 11.57 -18.01 -4.50
CA ASP A 112 10.24 -18.64 -4.36
C ASP A 112 9.83 -18.83 -2.90
N TRP A 113 10.49 -18.20 -1.95
CA TRP A 113 10.28 -18.42 -0.52
C TRP A 113 8.83 -18.19 -0.07
N VAL A 114 8.12 -17.23 -0.68
CA VAL A 114 6.70 -16.98 -0.35
C VAL A 114 5.86 -18.21 -0.73
N ASN A 115 6.02 -18.73 -1.94
CA ASN A 115 5.30 -19.90 -2.41
C ASN A 115 5.64 -21.13 -1.58
N ASP A 116 6.91 -21.31 -1.23
CA ASP A 116 7.35 -22.44 -0.41
C ASP A 116 6.75 -22.40 0.99
N PHE A 117 6.72 -21.24 1.63
CA PHE A 117 6.09 -21.08 2.94
C PHE A 117 4.58 -21.22 2.87
N ASN A 118 3.93 -20.71 1.81
CA ASN A 118 2.49 -20.92 1.59
C ASN A 118 2.15 -22.40 1.42
N LYS A 119 2.99 -23.14 0.70
CA LYS A 119 2.85 -24.59 0.56
C LYS A 119 2.96 -25.29 1.92
N LYS A 120 3.92 -24.87 2.73
CA LYS A 120 4.08 -25.41 4.10
C LYS A 120 2.87 -25.10 4.98
N ALA A 121 2.32 -23.89 4.86
CA ALA A 121 1.09 -23.51 5.55
C ALA A 121 -0.07 -24.44 5.14
N GLY A 122 -0.22 -24.71 3.85
CA GLY A 122 -1.22 -25.67 3.35
C GLY A 122 -1.05 -27.08 3.95
N GLU A 123 0.19 -27.56 4.03
CA GLU A 123 0.49 -28.85 4.65
C GLU A 123 0.09 -28.88 6.14
N ILE A 124 0.36 -27.82 6.87
CA ILE A 124 -0.05 -27.69 8.28
C ILE A 124 -1.57 -27.70 8.42
N ILE A 125 -2.27 -26.97 7.55
CA ILE A 125 -3.74 -26.93 7.54
C ILE A 125 -4.30 -28.35 7.31
N GLU A 126 -3.72 -29.09 6.38
CA GLU A 126 -4.12 -30.48 6.12
C GLU A 126 -3.86 -31.40 7.29
N MET A 127 -2.82 -31.16 8.08
CA MET A 127 -2.52 -31.91 9.29
C MET A 127 -3.57 -31.68 10.40
N TYR A 128 -4.20 -30.53 10.41
CA TYR A 128 -5.18 -30.11 11.40
C TYR A 128 -6.44 -29.59 10.73
N PRO A 129 -7.21 -30.48 10.04
CA PRO A 129 -8.33 -30.04 9.19
C PRO A 129 -9.50 -29.45 9.98
N ASP A 130 -9.61 -29.75 11.26
CA ASP A 130 -10.67 -29.26 12.15
C ASP A 130 -10.22 -28.02 12.94
N GLY A 131 -9.40 -27.18 12.34
CA GLY A 131 -8.92 -25.95 12.96
C GLY A 131 -10.08 -25.06 13.42
N LEU A 132 -9.85 -24.37 14.53
CA LEU A 132 -10.85 -23.47 15.11
C LEU A 132 -10.69 -22.07 14.54
N GLU A 133 -11.83 -21.34 14.49
CA GLU A 133 -11.83 -19.94 14.09
C GLU A 133 -11.06 -19.08 15.12
N PRO A 134 -10.33 -18.04 14.67
CA PRO A 134 -9.63 -17.17 15.59
C PRO A 134 -10.60 -16.35 16.44
N TYR A 135 -10.18 -16.03 17.65
CA TYR A 135 -10.86 -14.98 18.40
C TYR A 135 -10.60 -13.63 17.74
N THR A 136 -11.60 -12.76 17.71
CA THR A 136 -11.47 -11.39 17.24
C THR A 136 -11.94 -10.42 18.32
N GLU A 137 -11.63 -9.13 18.15
CA GLU A 137 -12.05 -8.09 19.08
C GLU A 137 -13.57 -8.09 19.28
N LYS A 138 -14.33 -8.53 18.30
CA LYS A 138 -15.80 -8.57 18.34
C LYS A 138 -16.38 -9.59 19.32
N GLU A 139 -15.60 -10.56 19.75
CA GLU A 139 -16.03 -11.58 20.72
C GLU A 139 -15.77 -11.20 22.17
N LEU A 140 -15.21 -10.03 22.41
CA LEU A 140 -14.89 -9.54 23.75
C LEU A 140 -16.00 -8.70 24.36
#